data_244e15ece22e5fce84216d806b40f1fe
#
_entry.id   244e15ece22e5fce84216d806b40f1fe
#
_cell.length_a   1.000
_cell.length_b   1.000
_cell.length_c   1.000
_cell.angle_alpha   90.00
_cell.angle_beta   90.00
_cell.angle_gamma   90.00
#
_symmetry.space_group_name_H-M   'P 1'
#
loop_
_entity.id
_entity.type
_entity.pdbx_description
1 polymer ?
#
loop_
_entity_poly.entity_id
_entity_poly.type
_entity_poly.pdbx_seq_one_letter_code
_entity_poly.pdbx_strand_id
1 'polypeptide(L)'
;MNSRSFIIMVERIFLSVLFVSVSCLAKGQQTPLSPVSSWVFTPYVYNPAMVGSKDFFSIGLNAAFQGNSNAQLISGDTRISKTGSGYFSSPEVSEFKNIGIGGSVFKDISGISKNIGISASFSYHVPLNVSHLSFLSFGISVKGIYNSLDNDLVGPAHSFKKTLYPDFDLGVYYYGTSFFTGLSSTNILGNPWKSDTLKIFKIPVSRQYFFTAGYKILLSKPMNIVLEPSALIFVNDSTIRKISDNINPIIKLYIEDFSFGTSFYSDGKISFFAQYRYPRIWVGVFYELPEKTAYFSKSPIVEFTLGLNLQPVKSKISNHGHW
;
A
#
# COMPACT_ATOMS: atom_id res chain seq x y z
N MET A 1 -11.23 -28.31 17.95
CA MET A 1 -11.22 -26.96 18.55
C MET A 1 -12.51 -26.27 18.13
N ASN A 2 -13.37 -25.87 19.08
CA ASN A 2 -14.70 -25.32 18.76
C ASN A 2 -14.57 -23.98 18.04
N SER A 3 -15.35 -23.75 16.98
CA SER A 3 -15.27 -22.52 16.16
C SER A 3 -15.44 -21.23 16.99
N ARG A 4 -16.21 -21.28 18.06
CA ARG A 4 -16.36 -20.16 19.02
C ARG A 4 -15.07 -19.84 19.79
N SER A 5 -14.32 -20.84 20.23
CA SER A 5 -13.04 -20.63 20.94
C SER A 5 -11.97 -20.03 20.02
N PHE A 6 -11.98 -20.39 18.75
CA PHE A 6 -11.08 -19.83 17.75
C PHE A 6 -11.39 -18.35 17.48
N ILE A 7 -12.67 -17.98 17.34
CA ILE A 7 -13.08 -16.58 17.11
C ILE A 7 -12.68 -15.69 18.31
N ILE A 8 -12.92 -16.15 19.55
CA ILE A 8 -12.54 -15.40 20.76
C ILE A 8 -11.01 -15.25 20.89
N MET A 9 -10.24 -16.26 20.50
CA MET A 9 -8.79 -16.18 20.50
C MET A 9 -8.30 -15.16 19.48
N VAL A 10 -8.88 -15.14 18.29
CA VAL A 10 -8.56 -14.19 17.22
C VAL A 10 -8.92 -12.76 17.61
N GLU A 11 -10.08 -12.54 18.23
CA GLU A 11 -10.45 -11.21 18.76
C GLU A 11 -9.47 -10.72 19.82
N ARG A 12 -9.04 -11.59 20.72
CA ARG A 12 -8.05 -11.22 21.75
C ARG A 12 -6.68 -10.92 21.18
N ILE A 13 -6.24 -11.69 20.18
CA ILE A 13 -4.98 -11.42 19.48
C ILE A 13 -5.09 -10.09 18.71
N PHE A 14 -6.21 -9.86 18.03
CA PHE A 14 -6.46 -8.62 17.30
C PHE A 14 -6.45 -7.39 18.23
N LEU A 15 -7.15 -7.46 19.36
CA LEU A 15 -7.15 -6.43 20.38
C LEU A 15 -5.78 -6.21 21.03
N SER A 16 -5.01 -7.28 21.24
CA SER A 16 -3.65 -7.18 21.80
C SER A 16 -2.67 -6.52 20.83
N VAL A 17 -2.73 -6.87 19.56
CA VAL A 17 -1.88 -6.25 18.52
C VAL A 17 -2.30 -4.79 18.30
N LEU A 18 -3.61 -4.48 18.33
CA LEU A 18 -4.12 -3.11 18.27
C LEU A 18 -3.61 -2.29 19.46
N PHE A 19 -3.58 -2.86 20.66
CA PHE A 19 -3.12 -2.19 21.87
C PHE A 19 -1.61 -1.95 21.87
N VAL A 20 -0.81 -2.91 21.37
CA VAL A 20 0.64 -2.78 21.22
C VAL A 20 1.00 -1.72 20.17
N SER A 21 0.28 -1.66 19.05
CA SER A 21 0.51 -0.63 18.03
C SER A 21 0.19 0.80 18.47
N VAL A 22 -0.68 0.97 19.47
CA VAL A 22 -1.02 2.27 20.07
C VAL A 22 0.01 2.72 21.11
N SER A 23 0.76 1.78 21.73
CA SER A 23 1.61 2.06 22.88
C SER A 23 3.05 2.49 22.56
N CYS A 24 3.53 2.30 21.33
CA CYS A 24 4.89 2.67 20.94
C CYS A 24 5.01 4.12 20.50
N LEU A 25 5.12 5.04 21.45
CA LEU A 25 5.44 6.46 21.21
C LEU A 25 6.95 6.66 21.32
N ALA A 26 7.65 6.67 20.21
CA ALA A 26 9.06 7.05 20.13
C ALA A 26 9.29 8.14 19.08
N LYS A 27 10.26 9.04 19.29
CA LYS A 27 10.47 10.31 18.58
C LYS A 27 11.56 10.21 17.49
N GLY A 28 11.39 10.85 16.30
CA GLY A 28 12.42 11.15 15.38
C GLY A 28 12.31 11.18 13.85
N GLN A 29 13.15 10.96 12.90
CA GLN A 29 13.24 11.58 11.58
C GLN A 29 12.96 10.66 10.39
N GLN A 30 12.11 11.11 9.44
CA GLN A 30 11.67 10.58 8.13
C GLN A 30 10.51 9.59 8.15
N THR A 31 9.66 9.69 7.12
CA THR A 31 8.47 8.83 6.94
C THR A 31 8.86 7.36 6.86
N PRO A 32 8.42 6.54 7.79
CA PRO A 32 8.86 5.16 7.85
C PRO A 32 8.10 4.20 6.93
N LEU A 33 6.97 4.60 6.30
CA LEU A 33 6.30 3.73 5.32
C LEU A 33 7.12 3.64 4.04
N SER A 34 7.77 2.50 3.84
CA SER A 34 8.53 2.22 2.63
C SER A 34 7.58 2.05 1.43
N PRO A 35 7.88 2.64 0.25
CA PRO A 35 7.13 2.38 -0.97
C PRO A 35 7.06 0.89 -1.33
N VAL A 36 8.13 0.14 -1.07
CA VAL A 36 8.17 -1.31 -1.31
C VAL A 36 7.27 -2.06 -0.35
N SER A 37 7.28 -1.72 0.94
CA SER A 37 6.38 -2.34 1.92
C SER A 37 4.92 -2.12 1.54
N SER A 38 4.56 -0.89 1.24
CA SER A 38 3.20 -0.56 0.82
C SER A 38 2.81 -1.24 -0.49
N TRP A 39 3.75 -1.36 -1.45
CA TRP A 39 3.52 -2.17 -2.65
C TRP A 39 3.22 -3.63 -2.32
N VAL A 40 3.91 -4.20 -1.36
CA VAL A 40 3.73 -5.61 -0.96
C VAL A 40 2.41 -5.84 -0.22
N PHE A 41 2.03 -4.95 0.68
CA PHE A 41 0.92 -5.19 1.62
C PHE A 41 -0.36 -4.42 1.26
N THR A 42 -0.25 -3.17 0.80
CA THR A 42 -1.37 -2.25 0.54
C THR A 42 -1.16 -1.44 -0.76
N PRO A 43 -0.97 -2.12 -1.91
CA PRO A 43 -0.52 -1.48 -3.15
C PRO A 43 -1.46 -0.38 -3.68
N TYR A 44 -2.75 -0.46 -3.37
CA TYR A 44 -3.72 0.53 -3.83
C TYR A 44 -3.56 1.93 -3.19
N VAL A 45 -2.79 2.05 -2.10
CA VAL A 45 -2.46 3.36 -1.52
C VAL A 45 -1.60 4.21 -2.47
N TYR A 46 -0.78 3.56 -3.29
CA TYR A 46 0.04 4.24 -4.31
C TYR A 46 -0.54 4.16 -5.72
N ASN A 47 -1.34 3.15 -6.01
CA ASN A 47 -2.02 3.04 -7.30
C ASN A 47 -3.52 2.80 -7.10
N PRO A 48 -4.36 3.84 -7.19
CA PRO A 48 -5.80 3.71 -6.97
C PRO A 48 -6.49 2.78 -7.96
N ALA A 49 -5.89 2.48 -9.12
CA ALA A 49 -6.43 1.49 -10.04
C ALA A 49 -6.39 0.05 -9.50
N MET A 50 -5.64 -0.21 -8.43
CA MET A 50 -5.58 -1.51 -7.78
C MET A 50 -6.69 -1.73 -6.74
N VAL A 51 -7.45 -0.70 -6.39
CA VAL A 51 -8.60 -0.79 -5.47
C VAL A 51 -9.59 -1.80 -6.02
N GLY A 52 -10.01 -2.75 -5.18
CA GLY A 52 -10.92 -3.83 -5.59
C GLY A 52 -10.35 -4.79 -6.65
N SER A 53 -9.03 -4.81 -6.88
CA SER A 53 -8.42 -5.83 -7.74
C SER A 53 -8.61 -7.24 -7.19
N LYS A 54 -8.82 -7.36 -5.89
CA LYS A 54 -9.25 -8.57 -5.20
C LYS A 54 -10.78 -8.62 -5.15
N ASP A 55 -11.37 -9.79 -5.30
CA ASP A 55 -12.84 -9.97 -5.34
C ASP A 55 -13.46 -10.16 -3.94
N PHE A 56 -12.82 -9.62 -2.91
CA PHE A 56 -13.29 -9.68 -1.53
C PHE A 56 -13.03 -8.36 -0.79
N PHE A 57 -13.75 -8.13 0.29
CA PHE A 57 -13.50 -7.01 1.16
C PHE A 57 -12.24 -7.27 2.01
N SER A 58 -11.28 -6.38 1.95
CA SER A 58 -10.02 -6.45 2.69
C SER A 58 -9.87 -5.22 3.57
N ILE A 59 -9.48 -5.44 4.83
CA ILE A 59 -9.05 -4.38 5.75
C ILE A 59 -7.62 -4.68 6.17
N GLY A 60 -6.77 -3.67 6.18
CA GLY A 60 -5.37 -3.76 6.59
C GLY A 60 -5.00 -2.69 7.61
N LEU A 61 -4.14 -3.07 8.53
CA LEU A 61 -3.49 -2.21 9.51
C LEU A 61 -1.98 -2.35 9.30
N ASN A 62 -1.30 -1.23 9.10
CA ASN A 62 0.15 -1.19 8.97
C ASN A 62 0.72 -0.27 10.04
N ALA A 63 1.80 -0.69 10.70
CA ALA A 63 2.54 0.10 11.66
C ALA A 63 4.03 0.00 11.36
N ALA A 64 4.66 1.10 10.99
CA ALA A 64 6.06 1.19 10.62
C ALA A 64 6.83 2.06 11.63
N PHE A 65 8.05 1.64 11.92
CA PHE A 65 8.94 2.27 12.89
C PHE A 65 10.34 2.42 12.31
N GLN A 66 10.94 3.59 12.49
CA GLN A 66 12.33 3.85 12.13
C GLN A 66 12.96 4.80 13.15
N GLY A 67 13.77 4.28 14.05
CA GLY A 67 14.32 5.05 15.15
C GLY A 67 13.22 5.67 15.98
N ASN A 68 13.11 6.99 15.93
CA ASN A 68 12.04 7.71 16.59
C ASN A 68 10.90 8.13 15.62
N SER A 69 10.88 7.80 14.34
CA SER A 69 9.75 8.04 13.44
C SER A 69 8.79 6.88 13.47
N ASN A 70 7.51 7.17 13.29
CA ASN A 70 6.51 6.13 13.15
C ASN A 70 5.43 6.53 12.15
N ALA A 71 4.89 5.55 11.45
CA ALA A 71 3.72 5.72 10.62
C ALA A 71 2.71 4.60 10.89
N GLN A 72 1.45 4.96 10.80
CA GLN A 72 0.33 4.05 10.97
C GLN A 72 -0.63 4.27 9.80
N LEU A 73 -1.11 3.19 9.23
CA LEU A 73 -2.05 3.20 8.13
C LEU A 73 -3.16 2.18 8.41
N ILE A 74 -4.40 2.64 8.33
CA ILE A 74 -5.59 1.80 8.28
C ILE A 74 -6.14 1.91 6.88
N SER A 75 -6.42 0.81 6.23
CA SER A 75 -6.82 0.81 4.85
C SER A 75 -7.84 -0.29 4.58
N GLY A 76 -8.74 -0.07 3.62
CA GLY A 76 -9.73 -1.06 3.24
C GLY A 76 -10.17 -0.87 1.80
N ASP A 77 -10.41 -1.98 1.12
CA ASP A 77 -10.90 -1.98 -0.26
C ASP A 77 -11.83 -3.16 -0.55
N THR A 78 -12.67 -2.98 -1.54
CA THR A 78 -13.59 -4.02 -2.02
C THR A 78 -14.05 -3.74 -3.44
N ARG A 79 -14.63 -4.74 -4.06
CA ARG A 79 -15.30 -4.65 -5.35
C ARG A 79 -16.82 -4.78 -5.17
N ILE A 80 -17.61 -3.80 -5.62
CA ILE A 80 -19.03 -3.66 -5.21
C ILE A 80 -20.08 -3.76 -6.30
N SER A 81 -19.77 -3.49 -7.56
CA SER A 81 -20.78 -3.43 -8.61
C SER A 81 -20.61 -4.55 -9.63
N LYS A 82 -21.74 -5.13 -10.03
CA LYS A 82 -21.83 -5.94 -11.24
C LYS A 82 -22.07 -5.01 -12.43
N THR A 83 -21.45 -5.27 -13.55
CA THR A 83 -21.81 -4.60 -14.81
C THR A 83 -23.24 -4.99 -15.13
N GLY A 84 -24.15 -4.04 -15.07
CA GLY A 84 -25.46 -4.23 -15.68
C GLY A 84 -25.30 -4.47 -17.20
N SER A 85 -26.28 -5.10 -17.80
CA SER A 85 -26.37 -5.37 -19.24
C SER A 85 -26.11 -4.11 -20.08
N GLY A 86 -24.83 -3.82 -20.34
CA GLY A 86 -24.41 -2.77 -21.24
C GLY A 86 -24.00 -3.36 -22.60
N TYR A 87 -23.99 -2.55 -23.65
CA TYR A 87 -23.69 -2.93 -25.04
C TYR A 87 -22.37 -3.69 -25.28
N PHE A 88 -21.50 -3.79 -24.27
CA PHE A 88 -20.22 -4.48 -24.33
C PHE A 88 -20.13 -5.73 -23.42
N SER A 89 -21.24 -6.15 -22.81
CA SER A 89 -21.24 -7.30 -21.92
C SER A 89 -21.71 -8.54 -22.67
N SER A 90 -20.80 -9.49 -22.90
CA SER A 90 -21.23 -10.85 -23.23
C SER A 90 -21.96 -11.45 -22.01
N PRO A 91 -22.93 -12.37 -22.21
CA PRO A 91 -23.71 -12.97 -21.11
C PRO A 91 -22.83 -13.61 -20.01
N GLU A 92 -21.65 -14.10 -20.36
CA GLU A 92 -20.68 -14.72 -19.45
C GLU A 92 -19.96 -13.71 -18.54
N VAL A 93 -19.91 -12.42 -18.92
CA VAL A 93 -19.24 -11.35 -18.17
C VAL A 93 -20.17 -10.72 -17.12
N SER A 94 -21.45 -11.04 -17.13
CA SER A 94 -22.45 -10.43 -16.24
C SER A 94 -22.25 -10.73 -14.74
N GLU A 95 -21.37 -11.68 -14.40
CA GLU A 95 -21.06 -12.01 -13.00
C GLU A 95 -19.92 -11.18 -12.39
N PHE A 96 -19.15 -10.46 -13.22
CA PHE A 96 -18.03 -9.66 -12.73
C PHE A 96 -18.49 -8.30 -12.19
N LYS A 97 -18.03 -8.00 -11.00
CA LYS A 97 -18.16 -6.65 -10.43
C LYS A 97 -17.06 -5.78 -11.02
N ASN A 98 -17.38 -4.62 -11.54
CA ASN A 98 -16.43 -3.76 -12.24
C ASN A 98 -15.96 -2.55 -11.45
N ILE A 99 -16.63 -2.24 -10.35
CA ILE A 99 -16.33 -1.06 -9.55
C ILE A 99 -15.61 -1.46 -8.28
N GLY A 100 -14.42 -0.94 -8.08
CA GLY A 100 -13.68 -0.99 -6.83
C GLY A 100 -13.86 0.29 -6.04
N ILE A 101 -14.04 0.15 -4.74
CA ILE A 101 -14.01 1.26 -3.78
C ILE A 101 -13.07 0.93 -2.65
N GLY A 102 -12.39 1.95 -2.14
CA GLY A 102 -11.49 1.80 -1.02
C GLY A 102 -11.24 3.13 -0.32
N GLY A 103 -10.49 3.05 0.77
CA GLY A 103 -10.10 4.23 1.50
C GLY A 103 -9.00 3.90 2.50
N SER A 104 -8.36 4.95 2.98
CA SER A 104 -7.35 4.82 4.02
C SER A 104 -7.34 6.01 4.95
N VAL A 105 -6.88 5.77 6.17
CA VAL A 105 -6.53 6.80 7.15
C VAL A 105 -5.10 6.55 7.56
N PHE A 106 -4.26 7.56 7.51
CA PHE A 106 -2.87 7.43 7.90
C PHE A 106 -2.45 8.53 8.87
N LYS A 107 -1.49 8.19 9.70
CA LYS A 107 -0.77 9.10 10.57
C LYS A 107 0.71 8.82 10.41
N ASP A 108 1.46 9.88 10.16
CA ASP A 108 2.90 9.82 9.96
C ASP A 108 3.57 10.88 10.84
N ILE A 109 4.53 10.48 11.63
CA ILE A 109 5.35 11.36 12.46
C ILE A 109 6.78 11.21 12.03
N SER A 110 7.33 12.29 11.50
CA SER A 110 8.67 12.35 10.91
C SER A 110 9.41 13.59 11.41
N GLY A 111 10.28 13.40 12.38
CA GLY A 111 10.97 14.51 13.04
C GLY A 111 10.00 15.51 13.66
N ILE A 112 10.06 16.74 13.16
CA ILE A 112 9.18 17.84 13.60
C ILE A 112 7.82 17.86 12.88
N SER A 113 7.64 17.05 11.84
CA SER A 113 6.43 17.04 11.02
C SER A 113 5.50 15.90 11.43
N LYS A 114 4.22 16.23 11.60
CA LYS A 114 3.15 15.27 11.85
C LYS A 114 2.09 15.43 10.76
N ASN A 115 1.88 14.38 10.00
CA ASN A 115 0.85 14.31 8.99
C ASN A 115 -0.27 13.37 9.44
N ILE A 116 -1.50 13.78 9.25
CA ILE A 116 -2.67 12.92 9.37
C ILE A 116 -3.46 13.08 8.09
N GLY A 117 -3.82 12.00 7.45
CA GLY A 117 -4.57 12.06 6.21
C GLY A 117 -5.66 11.02 6.13
N ILE A 118 -6.63 11.32 5.28
CA ILE A 118 -7.72 10.42 4.90
C ILE A 118 -7.78 10.39 3.38
N SER A 119 -8.03 9.22 2.81
CA SER A 119 -8.24 9.06 1.38
C SER A 119 -9.50 8.25 1.09
N ALA A 120 -10.14 8.57 -0.04
CA ALA A 120 -11.20 7.77 -0.65
C ALA A 120 -10.79 7.46 -2.09
N SER A 121 -10.87 6.21 -2.48
CA SER A 121 -10.39 5.73 -3.78
C SER A 121 -11.50 5.00 -4.53
N PHE A 122 -11.52 5.18 -5.83
CA PHE A 122 -12.45 4.57 -6.76
C PHE A 122 -11.67 3.99 -7.94
N SER A 123 -12.08 2.81 -8.42
CA SER A 123 -11.53 2.21 -9.63
C SER A 123 -12.61 1.59 -10.51
N TYR A 124 -12.33 1.53 -11.81
CA TYR A 124 -13.16 0.84 -12.79
C TYR A 124 -12.32 -0.21 -13.52
N HIS A 125 -12.77 -1.46 -13.46
CA HIS A 125 -12.09 -2.62 -14.02
C HIS A 125 -12.77 -3.06 -15.32
N VAL A 126 -12.06 -2.97 -16.44
CA VAL A 126 -12.51 -3.41 -17.76
C VAL A 126 -11.98 -4.82 -18.01
N PRO A 127 -12.84 -5.84 -18.15
CA PRO A 127 -12.39 -7.16 -18.54
C PRO A 127 -11.94 -7.14 -20.00
N LEU A 128 -10.68 -7.51 -20.24
CA LEU A 128 -10.12 -7.63 -21.59
C LEU A 128 -10.28 -9.04 -22.15
N ASN A 129 -10.05 -10.04 -21.32
CA ASN A 129 -10.20 -11.43 -21.66
C ASN A 129 -10.71 -12.22 -20.47
N VAL A 130 -11.92 -12.73 -20.56
CA VAL A 130 -12.57 -13.48 -19.48
C VAL A 130 -11.95 -14.86 -19.30
N SER A 131 -11.59 -15.53 -20.38
CA SER A 131 -10.99 -16.87 -20.33
C SER A 131 -9.60 -16.87 -19.65
N HIS A 132 -8.86 -15.77 -19.79
CA HIS A 132 -7.54 -15.58 -19.17
C HIS A 132 -7.58 -14.67 -17.93
N LEU A 133 -8.77 -14.28 -17.46
CA LEU A 133 -8.96 -13.43 -16.29
C LEU A 133 -8.07 -12.17 -16.32
N SER A 134 -8.01 -11.51 -17.48
CA SER A 134 -7.20 -10.29 -17.64
C SER A 134 -8.07 -9.04 -17.65
N PHE A 135 -7.61 -8.02 -16.92
CA PHE A 135 -8.32 -6.77 -16.69
C PHE A 135 -7.41 -5.58 -16.89
N LEU A 136 -7.99 -4.50 -17.41
CA LEU A 136 -7.41 -3.17 -17.38
C LEU A 136 -8.23 -2.31 -16.42
N SER A 137 -7.58 -1.67 -15.49
CA SER A 137 -8.22 -0.89 -14.44
C SER A 137 -7.75 0.56 -14.48
N PHE A 138 -8.67 1.47 -14.25
CA PHE A 138 -8.42 2.91 -14.08
C PHE A 138 -8.86 3.31 -12.67
N GLY A 139 -8.09 4.15 -12.01
CA GLY A 139 -8.40 4.55 -10.64
C GLY A 139 -8.11 6.00 -10.35
N ILE A 140 -8.88 6.54 -9.43
CA ILE A 140 -8.72 7.87 -8.86
C ILE A 140 -8.82 7.78 -7.34
N SER A 141 -8.03 8.57 -6.64
CA SER A 141 -8.14 8.75 -5.19
C SER A 141 -8.17 10.23 -4.85
N VAL A 142 -9.00 10.61 -3.91
CA VAL A 142 -9.05 11.97 -3.33
C VAL A 142 -8.56 11.87 -1.91
N LYS A 143 -7.69 12.82 -1.51
CA LYS A 143 -7.06 12.85 -0.20
C LYS A 143 -7.25 14.20 0.49
N GLY A 144 -7.42 14.17 1.81
CA GLY A 144 -7.28 15.33 2.68
C GLY A 144 -6.13 15.11 3.64
N ILE A 145 -5.13 15.98 3.63
CA ILE A 145 -3.93 15.83 4.47
C ILE A 145 -3.82 17.05 5.39
N TYR A 146 -3.76 16.75 6.69
CA TYR A 146 -3.53 17.74 7.73
C TYR A 146 -2.07 17.61 8.20
N ASN A 147 -1.31 18.67 7.98
CA ASN A 147 0.07 18.79 8.43
C ASN A 147 0.17 19.72 9.64
N SER A 148 0.93 19.31 10.63
CA SER A 148 1.30 20.14 11.79
C SER A 148 2.78 19.96 12.11
N LEU A 149 3.42 21.04 12.51
CA LEU A 149 4.82 21.03 13.00
C LEU A 149 4.83 21.02 14.52
N ASP A 150 5.79 20.31 15.12
CA ASP A 150 5.92 20.23 16.57
C ASP A 150 6.59 21.49 17.12
N ASN A 151 5.95 22.10 18.10
CA ASN A 151 6.31 23.39 18.68
C ASN A 151 7.58 23.35 19.52
N ASP A 152 7.81 22.23 20.19
CA ASP A 152 8.85 22.16 21.23
C ASP A 152 10.28 22.22 20.67
N LEU A 153 10.44 21.96 19.37
CA LEU A 153 11.74 21.91 18.71
C LEU A 153 12.10 23.17 17.91
N VAL A 154 11.15 24.09 17.67
CA VAL A 154 11.34 25.23 16.75
C VAL A 154 11.41 26.58 17.51
N GLY A 155 11.11 26.60 18.80
CA GLY A 155 11.16 27.78 19.66
C GLY A 155 9.97 28.76 19.53
N PRO A 156 9.74 29.60 20.51
CA PRO A 156 8.50 30.40 20.70
C PRO A 156 8.29 31.53 19.67
N ALA A 157 9.26 31.80 18.81
CA ALA A 157 9.19 32.90 17.84
C ALA A 157 8.45 32.54 16.53
N HIS A 158 8.06 31.28 16.33
CA HIS A 158 7.43 30.84 15.09
C HIS A 158 5.99 30.41 15.35
N SER A 159 5.04 31.20 14.89
CA SER A 159 3.61 30.86 14.87
C SER A 159 3.39 29.65 13.98
N PHE A 160 3.04 28.52 14.59
CA PHE A 160 2.91 27.23 13.92
C PHE A 160 1.70 27.20 13.01
N LYS A 161 1.94 26.85 11.76
CA LYS A 161 0.89 26.79 10.78
C LYS A 161 0.42 25.34 10.62
N LYS A 162 -0.76 25.09 11.15
CA LYS A 162 -1.56 23.92 10.81
C LYS A 162 -2.09 24.12 9.40
N THR A 163 -1.82 23.19 8.48
CA THR A 163 -2.25 23.29 7.09
C THR A 163 -3.05 22.06 6.72
N LEU A 164 -4.26 22.28 6.22
CA LEU A 164 -5.06 21.24 5.58
C LEU A 164 -5.00 21.46 4.06
N TYR A 165 -4.65 20.43 3.32
CA TYR A 165 -4.62 20.50 1.87
C TYR A 165 -5.27 19.27 1.23
N PRO A 166 -6.12 19.49 0.21
CA PRO A 166 -6.64 18.43 -0.63
C PRO A 166 -5.58 17.99 -1.64
N ASP A 167 -5.59 16.72 -2.01
CA ASP A 167 -4.80 16.18 -3.09
C ASP A 167 -5.54 15.05 -3.80
N PHE A 168 -5.04 14.61 -4.94
CA PHE A 168 -5.61 13.47 -5.64
C PHE A 168 -4.52 12.65 -6.33
N ASP A 169 -4.86 11.36 -6.58
CA ASP A 169 -4.01 10.41 -7.28
C ASP A 169 -4.75 9.84 -8.47
N LEU A 170 -3.99 9.48 -9.48
CA LEU A 170 -4.48 8.75 -10.65
C LEU A 170 -3.66 7.49 -10.87
N GLY A 171 -4.29 6.47 -11.42
CA GLY A 171 -3.62 5.23 -11.74
C GLY A 171 -4.26 4.47 -12.88
N VAL A 172 -3.41 3.65 -13.51
CA VAL A 172 -3.79 2.63 -14.49
C VAL A 172 -3.11 1.34 -14.08
N TYR A 173 -3.82 0.23 -14.17
CA TYR A 173 -3.28 -1.07 -13.80
C TYR A 173 -3.82 -2.17 -14.69
N TYR A 174 -2.93 -2.92 -15.32
CA TYR A 174 -3.24 -4.15 -16.02
C TYR A 174 -2.87 -5.34 -15.15
N TYR A 175 -3.77 -6.29 -15.02
CA TYR A 175 -3.49 -7.53 -14.30
C TYR A 175 -4.18 -8.72 -14.94
N GLY A 176 -3.46 -9.83 -14.94
CA GLY A 176 -3.92 -11.12 -15.41
C GLY A 176 -3.44 -12.23 -14.47
N THR A 177 -3.59 -13.47 -14.89
CA THR A 177 -3.17 -14.64 -14.12
C THR A 177 -1.67 -14.70 -13.87
N SER A 178 -0.85 -14.26 -14.84
CA SER A 178 0.60 -14.38 -14.76
C SER A 178 1.34 -13.06 -14.84
N PHE A 179 0.81 -12.05 -15.50
CA PHE A 179 1.48 -10.78 -15.73
C PHE A 179 0.66 -9.63 -15.16
N PHE A 180 1.34 -8.66 -14.58
CA PHE A 180 0.75 -7.41 -14.17
C PHE A 180 1.70 -6.24 -14.44
N THR A 181 1.12 -5.08 -14.70
CA THR A 181 1.85 -3.82 -14.83
C THR A 181 0.97 -2.65 -14.44
N GLY A 182 1.54 -1.61 -13.88
CA GLY A 182 0.81 -0.44 -13.43
C GLY A 182 1.62 0.83 -13.48
N LEU A 183 0.91 1.92 -13.72
CA LEU A 183 1.43 3.27 -13.66
C LEU A 183 0.52 4.11 -12.78
N SER A 184 1.09 4.91 -11.90
CA SER A 184 0.32 5.85 -11.10
C SER A 184 1.10 7.11 -10.79
N SER A 185 0.35 8.16 -10.52
CA SER A 185 0.88 9.41 -10.00
C SER A 185 0.10 9.79 -8.76
N THR A 186 0.83 10.08 -7.69
CA THR A 186 0.26 10.53 -6.42
C THR A 186 0.66 11.97 -6.13
N ASN A 187 -0.14 12.64 -5.30
CA ASN A 187 0.06 14.04 -4.94
C ASN A 187 0.09 14.97 -6.16
N ILE A 188 -0.89 14.83 -7.06
CA ILE A 188 -0.91 15.51 -8.38
C ILE A 188 -1.02 17.02 -8.24
N LEU A 189 -1.76 17.54 -7.24
CA LEU A 189 -1.82 18.96 -6.99
C LEU A 189 -0.48 19.53 -6.51
N GLY A 190 0.35 18.69 -5.92
CA GLY A 190 1.70 19.05 -5.52
C GLY A 190 1.72 20.10 -4.41
N ASN A 191 2.09 21.30 -4.65
CA ASN A 191 2.20 22.34 -3.64
C ASN A 191 0.82 22.83 -3.15
N PRO A 192 0.56 22.84 -1.83
CA PRO A 192 -0.65 23.47 -1.30
C PRO A 192 -0.70 24.95 -1.67
N TRP A 193 -1.90 25.44 -1.86
CA TRP A 193 -2.19 26.83 -2.16
C TRP A 193 -1.27 27.80 -1.41
N LYS A 194 -0.68 28.72 -2.19
CA LYS A 194 0.24 29.75 -1.70
C LYS A 194 -0.31 30.41 -0.44
N SER A 195 0.28 30.08 0.69
CA SER A 195 0.13 30.91 1.86
C SER A 195 1.33 31.85 1.88
N ASP A 196 1.08 33.11 1.52
CA ASP A 196 2.07 34.16 1.30
C ASP A 196 2.87 34.58 2.52
N THR A 197 2.65 33.98 3.68
CA THR A 197 3.15 34.56 4.94
C THR A 197 4.46 33.97 5.47
N LEU A 198 4.97 32.83 4.99
CA LEU A 198 6.24 32.30 5.47
C LEU A 198 7.00 31.56 4.36
N LYS A 199 7.92 32.28 3.70
CA LYS A 199 8.84 31.76 2.69
C LYS A 199 9.88 30.74 3.20
N ILE A 200 9.94 30.46 4.51
CA ILE A 200 11.07 29.78 5.16
C ILE A 200 10.86 28.29 5.34
N PHE A 201 9.62 27.80 5.45
CA PHE A 201 9.32 26.38 5.62
C PHE A 201 8.23 25.91 4.63
N LYS A 202 8.57 25.86 3.34
CA LYS A 202 7.78 25.07 2.39
C LYS A 202 8.23 23.62 2.55
N ILE A 203 7.39 22.77 3.14
CA ILE A 203 7.50 21.33 2.95
C ILE A 203 6.91 21.08 1.55
N PRO A 204 7.73 20.88 0.51
CA PRO A 204 7.20 20.63 -0.82
C PRO A 204 6.59 19.23 -0.82
N VAL A 205 5.28 19.13 -0.92
CA VAL A 205 4.65 17.88 -1.31
C VAL A 205 4.99 17.68 -2.78
N SER A 206 5.97 16.86 -3.05
CA SER A 206 6.40 16.53 -4.40
C SER A 206 5.45 15.52 -5.01
N ARG A 207 5.12 15.68 -6.29
CA ARG A 207 4.45 14.65 -7.07
C ARG A 207 5.32 13.40 -7.08
N GLN A 208 4.67 12.26 -7.00
CA GLN A 208 5.34 10.98 -7.01
C GLN A 208 4.77 10.14 -8.15
N TYR A 209 5.64 9.45 -8.85
CA TYR A 209 5.29 8.58 -9.97
C TYR A 209 5.78 7.18 -9.66
N PHE A 210 4.89 6.23 -9.85
CA PHE A 210 5.14 4.80 -9.62
C PHE A 210 4.92 4.04 -10.92
N PHE A 211 5.86 3.20 -11.24
CA PHE A 211 5.70 2.19 -12.26
C PHE A 211 6.00 0.83 -11.65
N THR A 212 5.16 -0.15 -11.95
CA THR A 212 5.32 -1.52 -11.47
C THR A 212 5.14 -2.48 -12.61
N ALA A 213 5.92 -3.54 -12.64
CA ALA A 213 5.71 -4.67 -13.53
C ALA A 213 6.19 -5.95 -12.85
N GLY A 214 5.52 -7.05 -13.10
CA GLY A 214 5.90 -8.35 -12.56
C GLY A 214 5.26 -9.52 -13.28
N TYR A 215 5.84 -10.67 -13.05
CA TYR A 215 5.40 -11.92 -13.66
C TYR A 215 5.34 -13.03 -12.61
N LYS A 216 4.31 -13.88 -12.66
CA LYS A 216 4.11 -15.01 -11.76
C LYS A 216 4.46 -16.30 -12.47
N ILE A 217 5.43 -17.02 -11.94
CA ILE A 217 5.94 -18.27 -12.48
C ILE A 217 5.52 -19.39 -11.52
N LEU A 218 4.67 -20.29 -11.99
CA LEU A 218 4.28 -21.46 -11.23
C LEU A 218 5.42 -22.49 -11.28
N LEU A 219 6.12 -22.67 -10.15
CA LEU A 219 7.23 -23.62 -10.02
C LEU A 219 6.74 -25.04 -9.69
N SER A 220 5.73 -25.17 -8.84
CA SER A 220 5.17 -26.46 -8.45
C SER A 220 3.66 -26.37 -8.23
N LYS A 221 2.89 -27.15 -9.00
CA LYS A 221 1.44 -27.28 -8.81
C LYS A 221 1.07 -28.00 -7.51
N PRO A 222 1.70 -29.14 -7.17
CA PRO A 222 1.32 -29.89 -5.96
C PRO A 222 1.54 -29.12 -4.66
N MET A 223 2.57 -28.28 -4.62
CA MET A 223 2.95 -27.51 -3.43
C MET A 223 2.55 -26.04 -3.52
N ASN A 224 1.78 -25.63 -4.56
CA ASN A 224 1.41 -24.22 -4.80
C ASN A 224 2.59 -23.24 -4.67
N ILE A 225 3.76 -23.61 -5.24
CA ILE A 225 4.94 -22.75 -5.21
C ILE A 225 4.90 -21.83 -6.42
N VAL A 226 4.83 -20.52 -6.15
CA VAL A 226 4.84 -19.46 -7.18
C VAL A 226 5.98 -18.50 -6.91
N LEU A 227 6.80 -18.24 -7.91
CA LEU A 227 7.83 -17.21 -7.91
C LEU A 227 7.30 -15.96 -8.64
N GLU A 228 7.41 -14.80 -8.01
CA GLU A 228 6.99 -13.51 -8.56
C GLU A 228 8.19 -12.55 -8.60
N PRO A 229 9.00 -12.56 -9.66
CA PRO A 229 9.90 -11.45 -9.94
C PRO A 229 9.11 -10.23 -10.38
N SER A 230 9.43 -9.08 -9.79
CA SER A 230 8.80 -7.81 -10.13
C SER A 230 9.77 -6.65 -9.95
N ALA A 231 9.40 -5.48 -10.45
CA ALA A 231 10.15 -4.25 -10.26
C ALA A 231 9.18 -3.12 -9.90
N LEU A 232 9.62 -2.31 -8.96
CA LEU A 232 8.97 -1.05 -8.58
C LEU A 232 9.93 0.10 -8.91
N ILE A 233 9.47 1.00 -9.76
CA ILE A 233 10.15 2.28 -10.00
C ILE A 233 9.36 3.34 -9.25
N PHE A 234 10.06 4.09 -8.42
CA PHE A 234 9.51 5.17 -7.64
C PHE A 234 10.35 6.42 -7.83
N VAL A 235 9.76 7.46 -8.41
CA VAL A 235 10.42 8.73 -8.67
C VAL A 235 9.52 9.90 -8.28
N ASN A 236 10.13 11.03 -8.01
CA ASN A 236 9.44 12.30 -7.79
C ASN A 236 9.92 13.35 -8.81
N ASP A 237 9.33 14.54 -8.79
CA ASP A 237 9.66 15.63 -9.73
C ASP A 237 11.16 15.96 -9.77
N SER A 238 11.90 15.75 -8.68
CA SER A 238 13.35 16.00 -8.61
C SER A 238 14.20 14.82 -9.09
N THR A 239 13.73 13.60 -8.91
CA THR A 239 14.46 12.37 -9.23
C THR A 239 14.09 11.75 -10.58
N ILE A 240 13.05 12.26 -11.25
CA ILE A 240 12.57 11.72 -12.53
C ILE A 240 13.63 11.67 -13.64
N ARG A 241 14.65 12.51 -13.56
CA ARG A 241 15.78 12.50 -14.51
C ARG A 241 16.76 11.35 -14.28
N LYS A 242 16.66 10.65 -13.14
CA LYS A 242 17.50 9.54 -12.73
C LYS A 242 16.66 8.29 -12.45
N ILE A 243 15.89 7.86 -13.44
CA ILE A 243 14.99 6.70 -13.30
C ILE A 243 15.79 5.43 -12.98
N SER A 244 16.97 5.26 -13.59
CA SER A 244 17.85 4.11 -13.35
C SER A 244 18.20 3.92 -11.87
N ASP A 245 18.35 5.03 -11.14
CA ASP A 245 18.74 5.03 -9.74
C ASP A 245 17.55 4.79 -8.79
N ASN A 246 16.36 4.56 -9.34
CA ASN A 246 15.11 4.38 -8.58
C ASN A 246 14.36 3.09 -8.99
N ILE A 247 15.07 2.15 -9.60
CA ILE A 247 14.54 0.83 -9.93
C ILE A 247 14.78 -0.08 -8.72
N ASN A 248 13.71 -0.65 -8.19
CA ASN A 248 13.75 -1.55 -7.05
C ASN A 248 13.26 -2.94 -7.49
N PRO A 249 14.15 -3.86 -7.85
CA PRO A 249 13.81 -5.25 -8.10
C PRO A 249 13.28 -5.91 -6.83
N ILE A 250 12.21 -6.68 -6.98
CA ILE A 250 11.56 -7.41 -5.90
C ILE A 250 11.41 -8.87 -6.32
N ILE A 251 11.81 -9.77 -5.47
CA ILE A 251 11.61 -11.21 -5.66
C ILE A 251 10.71 -11.70 -4.54
N LYS A 252 9.58 -12.29 -4.89
CA LYS A 252 8.61 -12.83 -3.96
C LYS A 252 8.35 -14.31 -4.26
N LEU A 253 8.36 -15.12 -3.24
CA LEU A 253 8.09 -16.55 -3.29
C LEU A 253 6.84 -16.85 -2.45
N TYR A 254 5.86 -17.50 -3.05
CA TYR A 254 4.68 -18.00 -2.36
C TYR A 254 4.81 -19.50 -2.19
N ILE A 255 4.53 -19.98 -1.00
CA ILE A 255 4.49 -21.40 -0.65
C ILE A 255 3.22 -21.61 0.16
N GLU A 256 2.18 -22.17 -0.45
CA GLU A 256 0.85 -22.32 0.16
C GLU A 256 0.33 -20.97 0.74
N ASP A 257 0.17 -20.91 2.06
CA ASP A 257 -0.31 -19.73 2.79
C ASP A 257 0.80 -18.72 3.15
N PHE A 258 2.06 -19.06 2.90
CA PHE A 258 3.20 -18.21 3.19
C PHE A 258 3.70 -17.47 1.96
N SER A 259 4.17 -16.27 2.13
CA SER A 259 4.99 -15.59 1.13
C SER A 259 6.19 -14.91 1.78
N PHE A 260 7.32 -15.03 1.11
CA PHE A 260 8.59 -14.43 1.52
C PHE A 260 9.15 -13.64 0.36
N GLY A 261 9.89 -12.61 0.66
CA GLY A 261 10.54 -11.89 -0.42
C GLY A 261 11.62 -10.94 0.05
N THR A 262 12.32 -10.43 -0.93
CA THR A 262 13.38 -9.43 -0.75
C THR A 262 13.28 -8.39 -1.85
N SER A 263 13.70 -7.17 -1.55
CA SER A 263 13.91 -6.15 -2.56
C SER A 263 15.28 -5.53 -2.43
N PHE A 264 15.78 -5.06 -3.55
CA PHE A 264 17.08 -4.40 -3.67
C PHE A 264 16.84 -3.00 -4.17
N TYR A 265 17.46 -2.03 -3.52
CA TYR A 265 17.39 -0.63 -3.92
C TYR A 265 18.71 -0.22 -4.55
N SER A 266 18.65 0.69 -5.50
CA SER A 266 19.85 1.22 -6.17
C SER A 266 20.82 1.94 -5.24
N ASP A 267 20.34 2.48 -4.12
CA ASP A 267 21.18 3.09 -3.05
C ASP A 267 21.85 2.06 -2.13
N GLY A 268 21.67 0.76 -2.42
CA GLY A 268 22.26 -0.35 -1.66
C GLY A 268 21.49 -0.77 -0.43
N LYS A 269 20.30 -0.24 -0.19
CA LYS A 269 19.37 -0.78 0.80
C LYS A 269 18.89 -2.16 0.37
N ILE A 270 18.57 -2.98 1.34
CA ILE A 270 17.96 -4.30 1.13
C ILE A 270 16.78 -4.42 2.08
N SER A 271 15.68 -4.91 1.60
CA SER A 271 14.56 -5.25 2.46
C SER A 271 14.20 -6.73 2.38
N PHE A 272 13.66 -7.22 3.47
CA PHE A 272 13.11 -8.56 3.61
C PHE A 272 11.68 -8.46 4.09
N PHE A 273 10.82 -9.32 3.60
CA PHE A 273 9.45 -9.38 4.06
C PHE A 273 8.94 -10.81 4.10
N ALA A 274 8.04 -11.05 5.03
CA ALA A 274 7.32 -12.30 5.17
C ALA A 274 5.85 -12.00 5.43
N GLN A 275 4.97 -12.81 4.86
CA GLN A 275 3.54 -12.73 5.07
C GLN A 275 2.97 -14.14 5.22
N TYR A 276 2.14 -14.31 6.23
CA TYR A 276 1.28 -15.47 6.39
C TYR A 276 -0.16 -15.08 6.10
N ARG A 277 -0.84 -15.83 5.24
CA ARG A 277 -2.19 -15.55 4.79
C ARG A 277 -3.08 -16.76 5.04
N TYR A 278 -3.80 -16.71 6.12
CA TYR A 278 -4.90 -17.62 6.37
C TYR A 278 -6.18 -17.09 5.68
N PRO A 279 -7.19 -17.91 5.34
CA PRO A 279 -8.32 -17.46 4.49
C PRO A 279 -9.00 -16.14 4.88
N ARG A 280 -9.02 -15.81 6.16
CA ARG A 280 -9.67 -14.58 6.65
C ARG A 280 -8.72 -13.57 7.28
N ILE A 281 -7.53 -14.01 7.67
CA ILE A 281 -6.56 -13.18 8.39
C ILE A 281 -5.23 -13.27 7.67
N TRP A 282 -4.55 -12.16 7.57
CA TRP A 282 -3.15 -12.17 7.14
C TRP A 282 -2.31 -11.31 8.08
N VAL A 283 -1.08 -11.74 8.29
CA VAL A 283 -0.08 -11.02 9.06
C VAL A 283 1.18 -10.93 8.22
N GLY A 284 1.90 -9.82 8.35
CA GLY A 284 3.14 -9.61 7.63
C GLY A 284 4.13 -8.80 8.44
N VAL A 285 5.39 -9.00 8.11
CA VAL A 285 6.53 -8.27 8.65
C VAL A 285 7.39 -7.80 7.51
N PHE A 286 7.86 -6.58 7.59
CA PHE A 286 8.81 -6.00 6.66
C PHE A 286 9.98 -5.41 7.46
N TYR A 287 11.19 -5.67 6.97
CA TYR A 287 12.42 -5.20 7.55
C TYR A 287 13.32 -4.62 6.47
N GLU A 288 13.67 -3.34 6.55
CA GLU A 288 14.55 -2.68 5.59
C GLU A 288 15.82 -2.23 6.28
N LEU A 289 16.96 -2.73 5.79
CA LEU A 289 18.27 -2.28 6.21
C LEU A 289 18.54 -0.88 5.63
N PRO A 290 19.17 0.01 6.41
CA PRO A 290 19.60 1.29 5.87
C PRO A 290 20.69 1.13 4.80
N GLU A 291 20.95 2.18 4.08
CA GLU A 291 22.04 2.29 3.11
C GLU A 291 23.41 1.83 3.68
N LYS A 292 24.22 1.14 2.87
CA LYS A 292 25.52 0.56 3.31
C LYS A 292 26.43 1.54 4.04
N THR A 293 26.45 2.79 3.58
CA THR A 293 27.25 3.87 4.19
C THR A 293 26.71 4.34 5.54
N ALA A 294 25.52 3.91 5.90
CA ALA A 294 24.77 4.39 7.06
C ALA A 294 24.32 3.28 8.03
N TYR A 295 24.84 2.05 7.90
CA TYR A 295 24.41 0.91 8.76
C TYR A 295 24.52 1.18 10.27
N PHE A 296 25.48 1.99 10.68
CA PHE A 296 25.68 2.33 12.09
C PHE A 296 25.09 3.69 12.50
N SER A 297 24.66 4.51 11.54
CA SER A 297 24.16 5.86 11.79
C SER A 297 22.65 6.02 11.61
N LYS A 298 22.02 5.14 10.82
CA LYS A 298 20.58 5.15 10.57
C LYS A 298 19.91 3.89 11.11
N SER A 299 18.75 4.05 11.72
CA SER A 299 17.94 2.91 12.18
C SER A 299 17.28 2.17 11.01
N PRO A 300 17.16 0.85 11.07
CA PRO A 300 16.38 0.08 10.12
C PRO A 300 14.90 0.46 10.19
N ILE A 301 14.16 0.21 9.11
CA ILE A 301 12.70 0.28 9.12
C ILE A 301 12.17 -1.10 9.50
N VAL A 302 11.27 -1.13 10.47
CA VAL A 302 10.52 -2.33 10.85
C VAL A 302 9.04 -2.01 10.69
N GLU A 303 8.33 -2.86 9.95
CA GLU A 303 6.89 -2.69 9.73
C GLU A 303 6.17 -3.99 10.06
N PHE A 304 5.06 -3.85 10.75
CA PHE A 304 4.11 -4.92 11.04
C PHE A 304 2.80 -4.64 10.34
N THR A 305 2.26 -5.67 9.72
CA THR A 305 0.96 -5.59 9.05
C THR A 305 0.03 -6.67 9.56
N LEU A 306 -1.23 -6.31 9.68
CA LEU A 306 -2.31 -7.21 10.04
C LEU A 306 -3.52 -6.90 9.18
N GLY A 307 -4.21 -7.90 8.68
CA GLY A 307 -5.42 -7.65 7.92
C GLY A 307 -6.44 -8.75 7.99
N LEU A 308 -7.66 -8.39 7.58
CA LEU A 308 -8.82 -9.25 7.51
C LEU A 308 -9.35 -9.27 6.08
N ASN A 309 -9.62 -10.46 5.57
CA ASN A 309 -10.26 -10.69 4.28
C ASN A 309 -11.66 -11.26 4.55
N LEU A 310 -12.69 -10.48 4.26
CA LEU A 310 -14.07 -10.88 4.39
C LEU A 310 -14.57 -11.29 3.02
N GLN A 311 -14.62 -12.59 2.77
CA GLN A 311 -15.15 -13.13 1.51
C GLN A 311 -16.68 -13.04 1.50
N PRO A 312 -17.30 -12.59 0.41
CA PRO A 312 -18.71 -12.80 0.21
C PRO A 312 -19.00 -14.31 0.14
N VAL A 313 -20.03 -14.75 0.85
CA VAL A 313 -20.33 -16.16 1.15
C VAL A 313 -20.60 -17.04 -0.10
N LYS A 314 -20.65 -16.50 -1.30
CA LYS A 314 -20.92 -17.23 -2.56
C LYS A 314 -20.18 -16.63 -3.77
N SER A 315 -18.90 -16.87 -3.89
CA SER A 315 -18.23 -16.78 -5.19
C SER A 315 -17.60 -18.13 -5.51
N LYS A 316 -18.13 -18.81 -6.53
CA LYS A 316 -17.53 -20.05 -7.06
C LYS A 316 -16.19 -19.82 -7.76
N ILE A 317 -15.78 -18.56 -7.92
CA ILE A 317 -14.57 -18.14 -8.66
C ILE A 317 -13.39 -17.89 -7.72
N SER A 318 -13.60 -17.93 -6.40
CA SER A 318 -12.60 -17.48 -5.41
C SER A 318 -11.34 -18.36 -5.29
N ASN A 319 -11.32 -19.55 -5.91
CA ASN A 319 -10.17 -20.46 -5.75
C ASN A 319 -8.96 -20.15 -6.64
N HIS A 320 -9.04 -19.15 -7.53
CA HIS A 320 -7.95 -18.83 -8.45
C HIS A 320 -7.38 -17.41 -8.27
N GLY A 321 -7.92 -16.63 -7.35
CA GLY A 321 -7.57 -15.22 -7.12
C GLY A 321 -6.78 -14.95 -5.84
N HIS A 322 -6.11 -15.94 -5.27
CA HIS A 322 -5.35 -15.76 -4.03
C HIS A 322 -3.90 -15.25 -4.23
N TRP A 323 -3.59 -14.78 -5.44
CA TRP A 323 -2.24 -14.30 -5.76
C TRP A 323 -2.21 -12.79 -5.93
#